data_15d81386973031d40f382a9687f7a468
#
_entry.id   15d81386973031d40f382a9687f7a468
#
_cell.length_a   1.000
_cell.length_b   1.000
_cell.length_c   1.000
_cell.angle_alpha   90.00
_cell.angle_beta   90.00
_cell.angle_gamma   90.00
#
_symmetry.space_group_name_H-M   'P 1'
#
loop_
_entity.id
_entity.type
_entity.pdbx_description
1 polymer ?
#
loop_
_entity_poly.entity_id
_entity_poly.type
_entity_poly.pdbx_seq_one_letter_code
_entity_poly.pdbx_strand_id
1 'polypeptide(L)'
;MRPLAVVGNLSLDRVDGGEPRPGGAPFHAARALRVLGRPAIVAAKGADADRRLLVPPLVRLGLPVLWRGGETTAAFSFSYSGDRRSMVVDALGPVWSAADLRGLERAERVHAGALARSDFPAETLAALARDRRLSFDGQGLVRPARTGPLALDAEYDPEVLRHVSILKLAEEEARVLVGEPDADALRSLGVPEIVVTLGSEGSLVYAEGRLERVPARPVGGEIDPTGAGDAFIAAYLVSRSSGYAPVAAARRATALVAGLLGRRLS
;
A
#
# COMPACT_ATOMS: atom_id res chain seq x y z
N MET A 1 14.02 -11.33 15.47
CA MET A 1 13.49 -11.13 14.10
C MET A 1 13.58 -9.65 13.80
N ARG A 2 14.11 -9.27 12.62
CA ARG A 2 14.23 -7.86 12.22
C ARG A 2 12.86 -7.26 11.93
N PRO A 3 12.64 -5.96 12.21
CA PRO A 3 11.34 -5.33 12.00
C PRO A 3 11.01 -5.20 10.50
N LEU A 4 9.71 -5.15 10.20
CA LEU A 4 9.17 -4.68 8.92
C LEU A 4 9.12 -3.15 8.96
N ALA A 5 9.37 -2.47 7.84
CA ALA A 5 9.08 -1.05 7.72
C ALA A 5 7.96 -0.81 6.70
N VAL A 6 7.11 0.17 7.00
CA VAL A 6 6.15 0.75 6.06
C VAL A 6 6.50 2.21 5.87
N VAL A 7 6.65 2.61 4.62
CA VAL A 7 7.10 3.95 4.21
C VAL A 7 6.09 4.53 3.25
N GLY A 8 5.67 5.77 3.43
CA GLY A 8 4.76 6.42 2.48
C GLY A 8 4.21 7.74 2.96
N ASN A 9 3.49 8.40 2.08
CA ASN A 9 2.77 9.61 2.41
C ASN A 9 1.51 9.28 3.20
N LEU A 10 1.21 10.12 4.20
CA LEU A 10 -0.13 10.18 4.76
C LEU A 10 -1.00 11.06 3.88
N SER A 11 -2.30 10.84 3.94
CA SER A 11 -3.28 11.65 3.24
C SER A 11 -4.34 12.23 4.17
N LEU A 12 -5.02 13.25 3.69
CA LEU A 12 -6.26 13.78 4.22
C LEU A 12 -7.38 13.41 3.25
N ASP A 13 -8.20 12.46 3.65
CA ASP A 13 -9.25 11.89 2.82
C ASP A 13 -10.61 12.47 3.22
N ARG A 14 -11.38 12.98 2.25
CA ARG A 14 -12.77 13.46 2.42
C ARG A 14 -13.72 12.51 1.71
N VAL A 15 -14.76 12.11 2.39
CA VAL A 15 -15.84 11.28 1.82
C VAL A 15 -17.11 12.10 1.80
N ASP A 16 -17.73 12.24 0.62
CA ASP A 16 -18.98 12.96 0.38
C ASP A 16 -19.00 14.37 1.03
N GLY A 17 -17.90 15.11 0.90
CA GLY A 17 -17.75 16.47 1.44
C GLY A 17 -17.61 16.55 2.97
N GLY A 18 -17.48 15.42 3.65
CA GLY A 18 -17.31 15.37 5.11
C GLY A 18 -15.96 15.89 5.60
N GLU A 19 -15.73 15.80 6.90
CA GLU A 19 -14.48 16.20 7.54
C GLU A 19 -13.30 15.35 7.07
N PRO A 20 -12.11 15.96 6.89
CA PRO A 20 -10.93 15.24 6.46
C PRO A 20 -10.48 14.22 7.51
N ARG A 21 -10.13 13.02 7.06
CA ARG A 21 -9.66 11.91 7.90
C ARG A 21 -8.27 11.48 7.48
N PRO A 22 -7.41 11.10 8.43
CA PRO A 22 -6.11 10.53 8.11
C PRO A 22 -6.25 9.25 7.29
N GLY A 23 -5.51 9.20 6.19
CA GLY A 23 -5.41 8.05 5.27
C GLY A 23 -3.97 7.77 4.89
N GLY A 24 -3.82 7.00 3.80
CA GLY A 24 -2.53 6.59 3.25
C GLY A 24 -2.03 5.24 3.78
N ALA A 25 -1.19 4.60 2.97
CA ALA A 25 -0.69 3.27 3.26
C ALA A 25 -0.02 3.12 4.65
N PRO A 26 0.81 4.08 5.15
CA PRO A 26 1.38 3.98 6.49
C PRO A 26 0.33 3.87 7.59
N PHE A 27 -0.79 4.58 7.46
CA PHE A 27 -1.86 4.55 8.45
C PHE A 27 -2.60 3.21 8.47
N HIS A 28 -3.03 2.73 7.31
CA HIS A 28 -3.81 1.50 7.20
C HIS A 28 -2.96 0.25 7.47
N ALA A 29 -1.74 0.19 6.95
CA ALA A 29 -0.80 -0.91 7.21
C ALA A 29 -0.40 -0.99 8.69
N ALA A 30 -0.17 0.15 9.36
CA ALA A 30 0.15 0.20 10.78
C ALA A 30 -0.96 -0.42 11.66
N ARG A 31 -2.23 -0.20 11.33
CA ARG A 31 -3.37 -0.83 12.02
C ARG A 31 -3.31 -2.35 11.92
N ALA A 32 -3.03 -2.89 10.74
CA ALA A 32 -2.89 -4.34 10.54
C ALA A 32 -1.68 -4.90 11.32
N LEU A 33 -0.54 -4.22 11.26
CA LEU A 33 0.68 -4.61 11.96
C LEU A 33 0.51 -4.62 13.49
N ARG A 34 -0.25 -3.66 14.02
CA ARG A 34 -0.62 -3.64 15.45
C ARG A 34 -1.41 -4.89 15.83
N VAL A 35 -2.42 -5.27 15.05
CA VAL A 35 -3.24 -6.47 15.31
C VAL A 35 -2.39 -7.74 15.23
N LEU A 36 -1.41 -7.78 14.32
CA LEU A 36 -0.49 -8.91 14.16
C LEU A 36 0.54 -9.01 15.28
N GLY A 37 0.68 -7.99 16.13
CA GLY A 37 1.67 -7.97 17.23
C GLY A 37 3.11 -8.06 16.73
N ARG A 38 3.41 -7.53 15.52
CA ARG A 38 4.73 -7.66 14.90
C ARG A 38 5.55 -6.37 15.05
N PRO A 39 6.85 -6.48 15.38
CA PRO A 39 7.74 -5.34 15.38
C PRO A 39 7.76 -4.70 13.99
N ALA A 40 7.41 -3.42 13.93
CA ALA A 40 7.39 -2.66 12.69
C ALA A 40 7.81 -1.21 12.94
N ILE A 41 8.34 -0.57 11.92
CA ILE A 41 8.66 0.86 11.88
C ILE A 41 7.73 1.50 10.85
N VAL A 42 7.09 2.59 11.23
CA VAL A 42 6.24 3.37 10.31
C VAL A 42 6.97 4.67 9.98
N ALA A 43 7.41 4.83 8.74
CA ALA A 43 7.94 6.10 8.26
C ALA A 43 6.85 6.80 7.45
N ALA A 44 6.42 7.94 7.92
CA ALA A 44 5.30 8.68 7.36
C ALA A 44 5.72 10.11 7.00
N LYS A 45 5.23 10.59 5.84
CA LYS A 45 5.54 11.92 5.34
C LYS A 45 4.26 12.72 5.06
N GLY A 46 4.31 14.03 5.28
CA GLY A 46 3.24 14.97 5.03
C GLY A 46 3.67 16.38 5.43
N ALA A 47 2.82 17.38 5.27
CA ALA A 47 3.12 18.74 5.67
C ALA A 47 3.34 18.85 7.18
N ASP A 48 4.35 19.62 7.60
CA ASP A 48 4.58 19.87 9.03
C ASP A 48 3.41 20.59 9.69
N ALA A 49 2.67 21.38 8.95
CA ALA A 49 1.44 22.04 9.42
C ALA A 49 0.37 21.03 9.87
N ASP A 50 0.26 19.88 9.18
CA ASP A 50 -0.74 18.84 9.44
C ASP A 50 -0.26 17.78 10.45
N ARG A 51 0.99 17.86 10.92
CA ARG A 51 1.59 16.89 11.83
C ARG A 51 0.75 16.62 13.07
N ARG A 52 0.14 17.66 13.64
CA ARG A 52 -0.71 17.55 14.84
C ARG A 52 -1.99 16.75 14.61
N LEU A 53 -2.46 16.69 13.36
CA LEU A 53 -3.62 15.90 12.97
C LEU A 53 -3.21 14.46 12.60
N LEU A 54 -2.14 14.30 11.85
CA LEU A 54 -1.76 13.04 11.21
C LEU A 54 -0.97 12.08 12.12
N VAL A 55 -0.08 12.60 12.97
CA VAL A 55 0.85 11.74 13.76
C VAL A 55 0.17 11.11 14.98
N PRO A 56 -0.68 11.78 15.78
CA PRO A 56 -1.27 11.18 16.97
C PRO A 56 -2.04 9.89 16.73
N PRO A 57 -2.82 9.71 15.64
CA PRO A 57 -3.47 8.44 15.33
C PRO A 57 -2.49 7.28 15.14
N LEU A 58 -1.32 7.52 14.49
CA LEU A 58 -0.27 6.52 14.32
C LEU A 58 0.41 6.17 15.64
N VAL A 59 0.75 7.18 16.45
CA VAL A 59 1.40 6.96 17.76
C VAL A 59 0.51 6.13 18.68
N ARG A 60 -0.81 6.33 18.67
CA ARG A 60 -1.77 5.52 19.44
C ARG A 60 -1.75 4.03 19.08
N LEU A 61 -1.25 3.67 17.89
CA LEU A 61 -1.05 2.26 17.51
C LEU A 61 0.13 1.60 18.22
N GLY A 62 0.99 2.38 18.92
CA GLY A 62 2.10 1.85 19.71
C GLY A 62 3.27 1.31 18.88
N LEU A 63 3.38 1.72 17.61
CA LEU A 63 4.50 1.42 16.74
C LEU A 63 5.47 2.62 16.69
N PRO A 64 6.79 2.39 16.53
CA PRO A 64 7.74 3.46 16.25
C PRO A 64 7.35 4.23 14.98
N VAL A 65 7.19 5.55 15.11
CA VAL A 65 6.84 6.45 14.01
C VAL A 65 8.01 7.37 13.69
N LEU A 66 8.47 7.33 12.46
CA LEU A 66 9.46 8.25 11.91
C LEU A 66 8.72 9.27 11.04
N TRP A 67 8.51 10.45 11.57
CA TRP A 67 7.92 11.55 10.82
C TRP A 67 8.95 12.22 9.90
N ARG A 68 8.51 12.51 8.67
CA ARG A 68 9.25 13.30 7.68
C ARG A 68 8.40 14.49 7.29
N GLY A 69 8.84 15.68 7.64
CA GLY A 69 8.17 16.93 7.28
C GLY A 69 8.29 17.23 5.80
N GLY A 70 7.28 17.85 5.24
CA GLY A 70 7.20 18.34 3.87
C GLY A 70 6.36 19.60 3.80
N GLU A 71 6.21 20.14 2.60
CA GLU A 71 5.42 21.36 2.36
C GLU A 71 3.93 21.05 2.18
N THR A 72 3.60 19.87 1.64
CA THR A 72 2.24 19.45 1.31
C THR A 72 1.87 18.14 2.00
N THR A 73 0.57 17.92 2.16
CA THR A 73 -0.01 16.62 2.51
C THR A 73 -0.85 16.15 1.33
N ALA A 74 -0.71 14.88 0.93
CA ALA A 74 -1.61 14.30 -0.06
C ALA A 74 -3.06 14.44 0.40
N ALA A 75 -3.96 14.77 -0.51
CA ALA A 75 -5.37 14.90 -0.18
C ALA A 75 -6.24 14.33 -1.30
N PHE A 76 -7.30 13.64 -0.90
CA PHE A 76 -8.24 13.01 -1.81
C PHE A 76 -9.68 13.27 -1.39
N SER A 77 -10.54 13.56 -2.37
CA SER A 77 -11.98 13.59 -2.20
C SER A 77 -12.60 12.39 -2.89
N PHE A 78 -13.46 11.70 -2.16
CA PHE A 78 -14.23 10.55 -2.65
C PHE A 78 -15.70 10.91 -2.67
N SER A 79 -16.40 10.54 -3.72
CA SER A 79 -17.86 10.63 -3.78
C SER A 79 -18.44 9.31 -4.29
N TYR A 80 -19.59 8.96 -3.74
CA TYR A 80 -20.33 7.75 -4.09
C TYR A 80 -21.64 8.16 -4.78
N SER A 81 -21.92 7.55 -5.93
CA SER A 81 -23.18 7.70 -6.66
C SER A 81 -23.69 6.29 -7.02
N GLY A 82 -24.54 5.72 -6.17
CA GLY A 82 -24.87 4.30 -6.20
C GLY A 82 -23.59 3.45 -6.00
N ASP A 83 -23.36 2.50 -6.89
CA ASP A 83 -22.17 1.63 -6.84
C ASP A 83 -20.90 2.28 -7.46
N ARG A 84 -21.03 3.48 -8.00
CA ARG A 84 -19.88 4.21 -8.58
C ARG A 84 -19.17 5.02 -7.54
N ARG A 85 -17.86 4.74 -7.36
CA ARG A 85 -16.93 5.56 -6.60
C ARG A 85 -16.14 6.45 -7.57
N SER A 86 -16.14 7.75 -7.34
CA SER A 86 -15.22 8.67 -7.99
C SER A 86 -14.20 9.20 -6.98
N MET A 87 -13.02 9.53 -7.47
CA MET A 87 -11.91 10.06 -6.68
C MET A 87 -11.33 11.28 -7.38
N VAL A 88 -11.07 12.31 -6.61
CA VAL A 88 -10.34 13.51 -7.02
C VAL A 88 -9.06 13.59 -6.20
N VAL A 89 -7.95 13.85 -6.86
CA VAL A 89 -6.67 14.19 -6.22
C VAL A 89 -6.68 15.68 -5.94
N ASP A 90 -6.89 16.07 -4.71
CA ASP A 90 -6.95 17.48 -4.29
C ASP A 90 -5.54 18.06 -4.10
N ALA A 91 -4.61 17.24 -3.59
CA ALA A 91 -3.20 17.60 -3.44
C ALA A 91 -2.29 16.39 -3.57
N LEU A 92 -1.09 16.58 -4.12
CA LEU A 92 -0.04 15.59 -4.14
C LEU A 92 0.77 15.64 -2.85
N GLY A 93 1.23 14.47 -2.40
CA GLY A 93 2.17 14.34 -1.29
C GLY A 93 3.59 14.75 -1.66
N PRO A 94 4.46 14.95 -0.66
CA PRO A 94 5.86 15.27 -0.90
C PRO A 94 6.63 14.06 -1.44
N VAL A 95 7.59 14.31 -2.32
CA VAL A 95 8.47 13.28 -2.90
C VAL A 95 9.41 12.74 -1.84
N TRP A 96 9.56 11.42 -1.77
CA TRP A 96 10.53 10.73 -0.92
C TRP A 96 11.93 10.75 -1.54
N SER A 97 12.93 10.98 -0.72
CA SER A 97 14.34 10.99 -1.10
C SER A 97 15.16 10.02 -0.24
N ALA A 98 16.38 9.73 -0.63
CA ALA A 98 17.29 8.89 0.15
C ALA A 98 17.56 9.46 1.56
N ALA A 99 17.51 10.79 1.73
CA ALA A 99 17.69 11.44 3.03
C ALA A 99 16.55 11.12 4.02
N ASP A 100 15.36 10.83 3.51
CA ASP A 100 14.19 10.50 4.33
C ASP A 100 14.25 9.07 4.91
N LEU A 101 15.17 8.22 4.43
CA LEU A 101 15.24 6.81 4.78
C LEU A 101 16.00 6.51 6.07
N ARG A 102 16.56 7.52 6.73
CA ARG A 102 17.28 7.37 7.98
C ARG A 102 16.39 6.76 9.07
N GLY A 103 16.93 5.82 9.85
CA GLY A 103 16.20 5.09 10.89
C GLY A 103 15.52 3.81 10.39
N LEU A 104 15.65 3.46 9.09
CA LEU A 104 15.13 2.23 8.51
C LEU A 104 16.19 1.12 8.37
N GLU A 105 17.41 1.36 8.82
CA GLU A 105 18.57 0.47 8.59
C GLU A 105 18.37 -0.93 9.16
N ARG A 106 17.56 -1.06 10.20
CA ARG A 106 17.27 -2.34 10.86
C ARG A 106 16.17 -3.14 10.17
N ALA A 107 15.42 -2.53 9.24
CA ALA A 107 14.35 -3.22 8.54
C ALA A 107 14.91 -4.20 7.53
N GLU A 108 14.42 -5.44 7.54
CA GLU A 108 14.77 -6.47 6.55
C GLU A 108 13.88 -6.39 5.31
N ARG A 109 12.63 -6.00 5.51
CA ARG A 109 11.61 -5.82 4.46
C ARG A 109 10.99 -4.44 4.59
N VAL A 110 10.81 -3.80 3.48
CA VAL A 110 10.20 -2.47 3.42
C VAL A 110 9.03 -2.51 2.45
N HIS A 111 7.90 -1.95 2.86
CA HIS A 111 6.79 -1.66 1.97
C HIS A 111 6.76 -0.16 1.68
N ALA A 112 6.91 0.21 0.42
CA ALA A 112 6.71 1.58 -0.05
C ALA A 112 5.27 1.70 -0.57
N GLY A 113 4.42 2.33 0.24
CA GLY A 113 3.02 2.57 -0.05
C GLY A 113 2.85 3.92 -0.73
N ALA A 114 2.97 3.93 -2.05
CA ALA A 114 2.77 5.12 -2.86
C ALA A 114 1.28 5.50 -2.94
N LEU A 115 0.99 6.79 -3.06
CA LEU A 115 -0.32 7.34 -3.35
C LEU A 115 -0.39 7.93 -4.76
N ALA A 116 0.76 8.33 -5.30
CA ALA A 116 0.92 8.84 -6.65
C ALA A 116 2.29 8.44 -7.22
N ARG A 117 2.44 8.53 -8.54
CA ARG A 117 3.65 8.18 -9.27
C ARG A 117 4.88 8.99 -8.85
N SER A 118 4.68 10.22 -8.40
CA SER A 118 5.75 11.09 -7.92
C SER A 118 6.29 10.76 -6.55
N ASP A 119 5.62 9.91 -5.76
CA ASP A 119 5.98 9.72 -4.36
C ASP A 119 7.37 9.12 -4.18
N PHE A 120 7.73 8.15 -5.01
CA PHE A 120 8.99 7.42 -4.92
C PHE A 120 9.72 7.37 -6.26
N PRO A 121 10.66 8.28 -6.53
CA PRO A 121 11.56 8.17 -7.69
C PRO A 121 12.38 6.88 -7.66
N ALA A 122 12.82 6.40 -8.83
CA ALA A 122 13.55 5.14 -8.97
C ALA A 122 14.80 5.07 -8.07
N GLU A 123 15.55 6.18 -7.95
CA GLU A 123 16.71 6.26 -7.07
C GLU A 123 16.37 6.10 -5.58
N THR A 124 15.18 6.55 -5.16
CA THR A 124 14.69 6.35 -3.78
C THR A 124 14.32 4.89 -3.55
N LEU A 125 13.68 4.24 -4.52
CA LEU A 125 13.37 2.81 -4.45
C LEU A 125 14.66 1.97 -4.46
N ALA A 126 15.65 2.34 -5.26
CA ALA A 126 16.97 1.73 -5.24
C ALA A 126 17.62 1.82 -3.85
N ALA A 127 17.54 2.98 -3.20
CA ALA A 127 18.05 3.16 -1.84
C ALA A 127 17.26 2.36 -0.79
N LEU A 128 15.94 2.26 -0.94
CA LEU A 128 15.08 1.42 -0.09
C LEU A 128 15.38 -0.07 -0.25
N ALA A 129 15.70 -0.52 -1.45
CA ALA A 129 15.97 -1.93 -1.75
C ALA A 129 17.38 -2.39 -1.33
N ARG A 130 18.30 -1.46 -0.99
CA ARG A 130 19.68 -1.80 -0.60
C ARG A 130 19.67 -2.68 0.65
N ASP A 131 20.12 -3.93 0.50
CA ASP A 131 20.17 -4.97 1.56
C ASP A 131 18.80 -5.33 2.17
N ARG A 132 17.70 -5.05 1.43
CA ARG A 132 16.32 -5.29 1.88
C ARG A 132 15.46 -5.84 0.76
N ARG A 133 14.40 -6.53 1.14
CA ARG A 133 13.33 -6.87 0.20
C ARG A 133 12.31 -5.75 0.16
N LEU A 134 12.19 -5.11 -1.00
CA LEU A 134 11.27 -4.02 -1.24
C LEU A 134 9.94 -4.54 -1.79
N SER A 135 8.85 -4.20 -1.12
CA SER A 135 7.49 -4.30 -1.66
C SER A 135 7.00 -2.91 -2.07
N PHE A 136 6.31 -2.84 -3.20
CA PHE A 136 5.80 -1.57 -3.75
C PHE A 136 4.31 -1.66 -4.05
N ASP A 137 3.57 -0.56 -3.83
CA ASP A 137 2.16 -0.46 -4.18
C ASP A 137 1.98 0.06 -5.61
N GLY A 138 1.14 -0.62 -6.39
CA GLY A 138 0.86 -0.30 -7.79
C GLY A 138 0.28 1.09 -8.03
N GLN A 139 -0.30 1.73 -7.02
CA GLN A 139 -0.74 3.13 -7.12
C GLN A 139 0.40 4.04 -7.59
N GLY A 140 1.63 3.75 -7.16
CA GLY A 140 2.83 4.46 -7.60
C GLY A 140 3.22 4.22 -9.06
N LEU A 141 2.55 3.33 -9.77
CA LEU A 141 2.73 3.13 -11.21
C LEU A 141 1.61 3.79 -12.01
N VAL A 142 0.36 3.61 -11.56
CA VAL A 142 -0.82 3.92 -12.38
C VAL A 142 -1.50 5.25 -12.03
N ARG A 143 -1.19 5.87 -10.89
CA ARG A 143 -1.78 7.16 -10.51
C ARG A 143 -0.89 8.31 -10.97
N PRO A 144 -1.31 9.08 -11.99
CA PRO A 144 -0.53 10.24 -12.45
C PRO A 144 -0.24 11.25 -11.34
N ALA A 145 0.91 11.90 -11.42
CA ALA A 145 1.32 12.95 -10.50
C ALA A 145 0.65 14.30 -10.87
N ARG A 146 -0.69 14.33 -10.83
CA ARG A 146 -1.49 15.54 -11.11
C ARG A 146 -2.73 15.60 -10.24
N THR A 147 -3.17 16.80 -9.93
CA THR A 147 -4.45 17.07 -9.26
C THR A 147 -5.61 16.99 -10.24
N GLY A 148 -6.82 16.82 -9.70
CA GLY A 148 -8.06 16.70 -10.48
C GLY A 148 -8.65 15.29 -10.43
N PRO A 149 -9.65 14.99 -11.27
CA PRO A 149 -10.26 13.68 -11.34
C PRO A 149 -9.22 12.59 -11.60
N LEU A 150 -9.22 11.54 -10.78
CA LEU A 150 -8.28 10.44 -10.94
C LEU A 150 -8.66 9.59 -12.14
N ALA A 151 -7.77 9.55 -13.12
CA ALA A 151 -7.79 8.59 -14.22
C ALA A 151 -6.46 7.84 -14.20
N LEU A 152 -6.52 6.51 -14.14
CA LEU A 152 -5.33 5.66 -14.13
C LEU A 152 -4.75 5.55 -15.54
N ASP A 153 -3.43 5.48 -15.65
CA ASP A 153 -2.70 5.19 -16.90
C ASP A 153 -1.47 4.32 -16.63
N ALA A 154 -0.84 3.81 -17.68
CA ALA A 154 0.35 2.98 -17.63
C ALA A 154 1.64 3.74 -17.99
N GLU A 155 1.65 5.07 -17.91
CA GLU A 155 2.80 5.91 -18.25
C GLU A 155 3.80 6.02 -17.09
N TYR A 156 4.35 4.92 -16.62
CA TYR A 156 5.33 4.91 -15.53
C TYR A 156 6.76 4.68 -16.06
N ASP A 157 7.75 5.08 -15.27
CA ASP A 157 9.15 4.78 -15.52
C ASP A 157 9.46 3.32 -15.17
N PRO A 158 9.83 2.45 -16.14
CA PRO A 158 10.14 1.04 -15.87
C PRO A 158 11.28 0.83 -14.86
N GLU A 159 12.18 1.80 -14.69
CA GLU A 159 13.26 1.73 -13.71
C GLU A 159 12.74 1.57 -12.28
N VAL A 160 11.53 2.05 -12.00
CA VAL A 160 10.85 1.89 -10.71
C VAL A 160 10.73 0.40 -10.31
N LEU A 161 10.46 -0.49 -11.27
CA LEU A 161 10.25 -1.92 -11.00
C LEU A 161 11.53 -2.71 -10.80
N ARG A 162 12.70 -2.21 -11.26
CA ARG A 162 13.99 -2.95 -11.20
C ARG A 162 14.41 -3.35 -9.78
N HIS A 163 13.96 -2.59 -8.78
CA HIS A 163 14.34 -2.80 -7.38
C HIS A 163 13.22 -3.44 -6.55
N VAL A 164 12.06 -3.70 -7.17
CA VAL A 164 10.89 -4.24 -6.49
C VAL A 164 10.98 -5.77 -6.43
N SER A 165 10.93 -6.31 -5.22
CA SER A 165 10.88 -7.76 -4.99
C SER A 165 9.45 -8.29 -4.96
N ILE A 166 8.50 -7.47 -4.50
CA ILE A 166 7.09 -7.80 -4.38
C ILE A 166 6.26 -6.60 -4.85
N LEU A 167 5.46 -6.79 -5.88
CA LEU A 167 4.51 -5.78 -6.36
C LEU A 167 3.10 -6.13 -5.90
N LYS A 168 2.42 -5.20 -5.23
CA LYS A 168 1.00 -5.33 -4.90
C LYS A 168 0.19 -4.46 -5.86
N LEU A 169 -0.80 -5.05 -6.49
CA LEU A 169 -1.74 -4.38 -7.38
C LEU A 169 -3.18 -4.59 -6.88
N ALA A 170 -4.04 -3.60 -7.11
CA ALA A 170 -5.48 -3.84 -7.19
C ALA A 170 -5.83 -4.39 -8.59
N GLU A 171 -6.99 -5.00 -8.74
CA GLU A 171 -7.45 -5.56 -10.02
C GLU A 171 -7.46 -4.50 -11.14
N GLU A 172 -8.01 -3.33 -10.86
CA GLU A 172 -8.05 -2.21 -11.80
C GLU A 172 -6.65 -1.72 -12.20
N GLU A 173 -5.71 -1.71 -11.25
CA GLU A 173 -4.32 -1.34 -11.49
C GLU A 173 -3.62 -2.37 -12.39
N ALA A 174 -3.84 -3.66 -12.13
CA ALA A 174 -3.31 -4.72 -12.97
C ALA A 174 -3.85 -4.64 -14.39
N ARG A 175 -5.16 -4.41 -14.55
CA ARG A 175 -5.78 -4.25 -15.88
C ARG A 175 -5.24 -3.06 -16.66
N VAL A 176 -4.95 -1.96 -16.00
CA VAL A 176 -4.33 -0.78 -16.64
C VAL A 176 -2.91 -1.08 -17.11
N LEU A 177 -2.13 -1.82 -16.32
CA LEU A 177 -0.74 -2.11 -16.64
C LEU A 177 -0.55 -3.20 -17.69
N VAL A 178 -1.34 -4.26 -17.63
CA VAL A 178 -1.11 -5.49 -18.41
C VAL A 178 -2.36 -6.05 -19.10
N GLY A 179 -3.51 -5.42 -18.96
CA GLY A 179 -4.79 -5.95 -19.43
C GLY A 179 -5.30 -7.06 -18.50
N GLU A 180 -5.65 -8.22 -19.05
CA GLU A 180 -6.04 -9.36 -18.21
C GLU A 180 -4.82 -9.91 -17.46
N PRO A 181 -4.87 -10.02 -16.13
CA PRO A 181 -3.70 -10.37 -15.31
C PRO A 181 -3.45 -11.89 -15.30
N ASP A 182 -3.08 -12.47 -16.45
CA ASP A 182 -2.60 -13.84 -16.55
C ASP A 182 -1.10 -13.98 -16.21
N ALA A 183 -0.59 -15.20 -16.25
CA ALA A 183 0.79 -15.48 -15.86
C ALA A 183 1.83 -14.81 -16.76
N ASP A 184 1.57 -14.74 -18.07
CA ASP A 184 2.49 -14.14 -19.04
C ASP A 184 2.46 -12.62 -18.96
N ALA A 185 1.28 -12.05 -18.83
CA ALA A 185 1.06 -10.62 -18.65
C ALA A 185 1.75 -10.12 -17.37
N LEU A 186 1.56 -10.80 -16.24
CA LEU A 186 2.24 -10.42 -14.99
C LEU A 186 3.76 -10.63 -15.05
N ARG A 187 4.24 -11.68 -15.74
CA ARG A 187 5.66 -11.92 -15.96
C ARG A 187 6.33 -10.76 -16.71
N SER A 188 5.62 -10.14 -17.66
CA SER A 188 6.16 -9.05 -18.46
C SER A 188 6.58 -7.82 -17.63
N LEU A 189 6.02 -7.64 -16.43
CA LEU A 189 6.42 -6.59 -15.48
C LEU A 189 7.82 -6.81 -14.87
N GLY A 190 8.42 -7.98 -15.03
CA GLY A 190 9.77 -8.28 -14.56
C GLY A 190 9.94 -8.38 -13.05
N VAL A 191 8.85 -8.35 -12.27
CA VAL A 191 8.89 -8.44 -10.81
C VAL A 191 8.76 -9.90 -10.37
N PRO A 192 9.65 -10.42 -9.48
CA PRO A 192 9.66 -11.84 -9.10
C PRO A 192 8.38 -12.34 -8.42
N GLU A 193 7.71 -11.48 -7.68
CA GLU A 193 6.51 -11.82 -6.90
C GLU A 193 5.48 -10.71 -7.04
N ILE A 194 4.29 -11.04 -7.55
CA ILE A 194 3.20 -10.06 -7.74
C ILE A 194 1.95 -10.58 -7.07
N VAL A 195 1.28 -9.71 -6.35
CA VAL A 195 -0.01 -10.01 -5.72
C VAL A 195 -1.06 -9.04 -6.25
N VAL A 196 -2.10 -9.58 -6.88
CA VAL A 196 -3.24 -8.80 -7.35
C VAL A 196 -4.43 -9.05 -6.44
N THR A 197 -4.93 -8.00 -5.76
CA THR A 197 -6.12 -8.11 -4.91
C THR A 197 -7.38 -7.91 -5.74
N LEU A 198 -8.34 -8.84 -5.63
CA LEU A 198 -9.59 -8.90 -6.39
C LEU A 198 -10.82 -8.59 -5.52
N GLY A 199 -10.66 -7.78 -4.48
CA GLY A 199 -11.75 -7.44 -3.55
C GLY A 199 -12.38 -8.66 -2.91
N SER A 200 -13.69 -8.83 -3.10
CA SER A 200 -14.47 -9.96 -2.56
C SER A 200 -14.14 -11.30 -3.20
N GLU A 201 -13.42 -11.32 -4.31
CA GLU A 201 -13.01 -12.57 -4.98
C GLU A 201 -11.67 -13.12 -4.48
N GLY A 202 -10.92 -12.35 -3.69
CA GLY A 202 -9.66 -12.77 -3.09
C GLY A 202 -8.44 -12.15 -3.73
N SER A 203 -7.50 -12.96 -4.19
CA SER A 203 -6.26 -12.47 -4.81
C SER A 203 -5.68 -13.47 -5.80
N LEU A 204 -4.87 -12.96 -6.74
CA LEU A 204 -3.96 -13.73 -7.57
C LEU A 204 -2.54 -13.57 -7.00
N VAL A 205 -1.76 -14.63 -7.03
CA VAL A 205 -0.36 -14.65 -6.60
C VAL A 205 0.47 -15.19 -7.74
N TYR A 206 1.28 -14.34 -8.35
CA TYR A 206 2.30 -14.72 -9.30
C TYR A 206 3.65 -14.82 -8.58
N ALA A 207 4.25 -16.00 -8.62
CA ALA A 207 5.57 -16.23 -8.07
C ALA A 207 6.18 -17.48 -8.73
N GLU A 208 7.51 -17.51 -8.91
CA GLU A 208 8.23 -18.65 -9.45
C GLU A 208 7.68 -19.11 -10.82
N GLY A 209 7.21 -18.16 -11.65
CA GLY A 209 6.64 -18.43 -12.97
C GLY A 209 5.23 -19.02 -12.96
N ARG A 210 4.56 -19.09 -11.82
CA ARG A 210 3.21 -19.65 -11.66
C ARG A 210 2.23 -18.60 -11.16
N LEU A 211 1.00 -18.71 -11.60
CA LEU A 211 -0.13 -17.89 -11.13
C LEU A 211 -1.11 -18.79 -10.36
N GLU A 212 -1.37 -18.45 -9.11
CA GLU A 212 -2.34 -19.14 -8.27
C GLU A 212 -3.41 -18.19 -7.75
N ARG A 213 -4.66 -18.65 -7.71
CA ARG A 213 -5.78 -17.91 -7.11
C ARG A 213 -5.98 -18.31 -5.66
N VAL A 214 -6.13 -17.32 -4.81
CA VAL A 214 -6.49 -17.47 -3.39
C VAL A 214 -7.86 -16.85 -3.18
N PRO A 215 -8.90 -17.64 -2.89
CA PRO A 215 -10.25 -17.12 -2.71
C PRO A 215 -10.36 -16.26 -1.46
N ALA A 216 -11.24 -15.26 -1.48
CA ALA A 216 -11.58 -14.48 -0.30
C ALA A 216 -12.29 -15.33 0.76
N ARG A 217 -12.26 -14.85 2.00
CA ARG A 217 -13.15 -15.35 3.04
C ARG A 217 -14.40 -14.48 3.07
N PRO A 218 -15.60 -15.09 3.06
CA PRO A 218 -16.84 -14.33 3.17
C PRO A 218 -16.86 -13.48 4.45
N VAL A 219 -17.28 -12.23 4.33
CA VAL A 219 -17.53 -11.31 5.43
C VAL A 219 -18.95 -10.83 5.27
N GLY A 220 -19.78 -10.96 6.30
CA GLY A 220 -21.18 -10.53 6.26
C GLY A 220 -21.32 -9.02 6.52
N GLY A 221 -22.47 -8.45 6.11
CA GLY A 221 -22.84 -7.06 6.39
C GLY A 221 -22.25 -6.05 5.38
N GLU A 222 -22.56 -4.78 5.60
CA GLU A 222 -21.99 -3.67 4.84
C GLU A 222 -20.52 -3.45 5.23
N ILE A 223 -19.63 -3.42 4.27
CA ILE A 223 -18.18 -3.39 4.50
C ILE A 223 -17.59 -2.09 3.94
N ASP A 224 -16.86 -1.37 4.78
CA ASP A 224 -15.94 -0.32 4.31
C ASP A 224 -14.59 -0.95 3.95
N PRO A 225 -14.25 -1.08 2.65
CA PRO A 225 -13.03 -1.72 2.20
C PRO A 225 -11.79 -0.83 2.30
N THR A 226 -11.94 0.42 2.79
CA THR A 226 -10.85 1.39 2.86
C THR A 226 -9.66 0.85 3.66
N GLY A 227 -8.49 0.81 3.04
CA GLY A 227 -7.25 0.28 3.63
C GLY A 227 -7.18 -1.25 3.68
N ALA A 228 -8.13 -1.99 3.08
CA ALA A 228 -8.06 -3.45 3.01
C ALA A 228 -6.83 -3.93 2.23
N GLY A 229 -6.47 -3.26 1.13
CA GLY A 229 -5.25 -3.53 0.36
C GLY A 229 -3.97 -3.33 1.18
N ASP A 230 -3.89 -2.24 1.95
CA ASP A 230 -2.74 -1.97 2.82
C ASP A 230 -2.64 -2.98 3.97
N ALA A 231 -3.78 -3.36 4.53
CA ALA A 231 -3.84 -4.41 5.56
C ALA A 231 -3.42 -5.77 4.98
N PHE A 232 -3.84 -6.08 3.76
CA PHE A 232 -3.48 -7.31 3.06
C PHE A 232 -1.95 -7.38 2.84
N ILE A 233 -1.35 -6.34 2.25
CA ILE A 233 0.09 -6.37 1.99
C ILE A 233 0.90 -6.41 3.28
N ALA A 234 0.49 -5.71 4.33
CA ALA A 234 1.15 -5.78 5.63
C ALA A 234 1.14 -7.20 6.21
N ALA A 235 -0.02 -7.89 6.18
CA ALA A 235 -0.16 -9.27 6.63
C ALA A 235 0.61 -10.26 5.75
N TYR A 236 0.60 -10.03 4.45
CA TYR A 236 1.36 -10.80 3.48
C TYR A 236 2.86 -10.75 3.80
N LEU A 237 3.42 -9.56 3.95
CA LEU A 237 4.83 -9.36 4.25
C LEU A 237 5.25 -9.94 5.61
N VAL A 238 4.40 -9.83 6.61
CA VAL A 238 4.60 -10.51 7.91
C VAL A 238 4.68 -12.03 7.72
N SER A 239 3.78 -12.60 6.93
CA SER A 239 3.80 -14.04 6.64
C SER A 239 5.05 -14.44 5.84
N ARG A 240 5.42 -13.65 4.82
CA ARG A 240 6.66 -13.87 4.05
C ARG A 240 7.93 -13.77 4.92
N SER A 241 7.97 -12.84 5.88
CA SER A 241 9.09 -12.73 6.84
C SER A 241 9.15 -13.87 7.84
N SER A 242 8.05 -14.60 8.02
CA SER A 242 7.98 -15.81 8.83
C SER A 242 8.25 -17.10 8.04
N GLY A 243 8.69 -17.00 6.77
CA GLY A 243 9.08 -18.13 5.93
C GLY A 243 7.93 -18.80 5.16
N TYR A 244 6.72 -18.29 5.22
CA TYR A 244 5.62 -18.85 4.43
C TYR A 244 5.83 -18.62 2.94
N ALA A 245 5.54 -19.64 2.12
CA ALA A 245 5.49 -19.53 0.67
C ALA A 245 4.45 -18.49 0.21
N PRO A 246 4.58 -17.90 -1.00
CA PRO A 246 3.74 -16.80 -1.46
C PRO A 246 2.24 -17.07 -1.30
N VAL A 247 1.75 -18.21 -1.80
CA VAL A 247 0.32 -18.57 -1.73
C VAL A 247 -0.15 -18.76 -0.28
N ALA A 248 0.65 -19.38 0.57
CA ALA A 248 0.34 -19.55 1.99
C ALA A 248 0.30 -18.20 2.72
N ALA A 249 1.20 -17.26 2.36
CA ALA A 249 1.20 -15.91 2.87
C ALA A 249 -0.07 -15.15 2.46
N ALA A 250 -0.52 -15.28 1.21
CA ALA A 250 -1.75 -14.67 0.72
C ALA A 250 -3.00 -15.23 1.44
N ARG A 251 -3.08 -16.55 1.67
CA ARG A 251 -4.18 -17.16 2.46
C ARG A 251 -4.26 -16.61 3.88
N ARG A 252 -3.11 -16.38 4.51
CA ARG A 252 -3.03 -15.78 5.86
C ARG A 252 -3.44 -14.31 5.84
N ALA A 253 -3.00 -13.55 4.84
CA ALA A 253 -3.38 -12.16 4.66
C ALA A 253 -4.89 -12.02 4.44
N THR A 254 -5.49 -12.84 3.58
CA THR A 254 -6.93 -12.90 3.34
C THR A 254 -7.71 -13.17 4.64
N ALA A 255 -7.25 -14.11 5.46
CA ALA A 255 -7.89 -14.42 6.74
C ALA A 255 -7.83 -13.25 7.72
N LEU A 256 -6.70 -12.53 7.78
CA LEU A 256 -6.57 -11.34 8.63
C LEU A 256 -7.49 -10.21 8.16
N VAL A 257 -7.50 -9.91 6.86
CA VAL A 257 -8.34 -8.84 6.29
C VAL A 257 -9.81 -9.12 6.57
N ALA A 258 -10.29 -10.35 6.36
CA ALA A 258 -11.65 -10.74 6.69
C ALA A 258 -11.98 -10.50 8.18
N GLY A 259 -11.05 -10.86 9.08
CA GLY A 259 -11.19 -10.60 10.51
C GLY A 259 -11.19 -9.11 10.89
N LEU A 260 -10.44 -8.28 10.17
CA LEU A 260 -10.41 -6.83 10.40
C LEU A 260 -11.70 -6.15 9.90
N LEU A 261 -12.21 -6.57 8.75
CA LEU A 261 -13.45 -6.05 8.17
C LEU A 261 -14.65 -6.47 9.03
N GLY A 262 -14.71 -7.72 9.49
CA GLY A 262 -15.79 -8.22 10.35
C GLY A 262 -15.85 -7.55 11.74
N ARG A 263 -14.73 -7.11 12.30
CA ARG A 263 -14.68 -6.43 13.62
C ARG A 263 -15.18 -4.98 13.59
N ARG A 264 -15.27 -4.36 12.42
CA ARG A 264 -15.84 -3.01 12.28
C ARG A 264 -17.38 -3.00 12.39
N LEU A 265 -18.00 -4.19 12.36
CA LEU A 265 -19.45 -4.40 12.45
C LEU A 265 -19.91 -4.75 13.88
N SER A 266 -19.01 -4.98 14.80
CA SER A 266 -19.26 -5.26 16.22
C SER A 266 -18.71 -4.13 17.10
#